data_a26a1416f0cf32e72c305911903ff991
#
_entry.id   a26a1416f0cf32e72c305911903ff991
#
_cell.length_a   1.000
_cell.length_b   1.000
_cell.length_c   1.000
_cell.angle_alpha   90.00
_cell.angle_beta   90.00
_cell.angle_gamma   90.00
#
_symmetry.space_group_name_H-M   'P 1'
#
loop_
_entity.id
_entity.type
_entity.pdbx_description
1 polymer ?
#
loop_
_entity_poly.entity_id
_entity_poly.type
_entity_poly.pdbx_seq_one_letter_code
_entity_poly.pdbx_strand_id
1 'polypeptide(L)'
;YFNIERCSQTFGKMICIGSGAEYDMKNYIPKMKEDYFGKHIPSDLYGFSKYVIAKDIESLHRNIYNLRVFGIYGKYEDYKRRFISNNICRLLCDLNISINKNMYFDYLYVDDFSRIVDMFINNEAAKRSYNICTGKTIDFLSLAKIINDIDGRKLPIQIKEKGLNPEYSGDNKLIMNEFKEIRFTSPEKTINELYRWYKDSSNIVFNSSMFDLTNRSN
;
A
#
# COMPACT_ATOMS: atom_id res chain seq x y z
N TYR A 1 -3.25 -7.23 -18.44
CA TYR A 1 -3.34 -8.58 -17.93
C TYR A 1 -3.76 -9.56 -19.03
N PHE A 2 -4.94 -9.50 -19.59
CA PHE A 2 -5.50 -10.47 -20.52
C PHE A 2 -4.62 -10.75 -21.77
N ASN A 3 -3.92 -9.74 -22.28
CA ASN A 3 -3.01 -9.94 -23.41
C ASN A 3 -1.79 -10.80 -23.04
N ILE A 4 -1.27 -10.66 -21.83
CA ILE A 4 -0.15 -11.48 -21.33
C ILE A 4 -0.64 -12.87 -20.96
N GLU A 5 -1.81 -12.97 -20.33
CA GLU A 5 -2.42 -14.24 -19.94
C GLU A 5 -2.61 -15.18 -21.14
N ARG A 6 -3.07 -14.66 -22.30
CA ARG A 6 -3.18 -15.44 -23.55
C ARG A 6 -1.87 -16.07 -24.00
N CYS A 7 -0.74 -15.48 -23.61
CA CYS A 7 0.60 -15.99 -23.91
C CYS A 7 1.15 -16.90 -22.80
N SER A 8 0.31 -17.40 -21.88
CA SER A 8 0.74 -18.16 -20.69
C SER A 8 1.52 -19.43 -20.98
N GLN A 9 1.46 -19.95 -22.22
CA GLN A 9 2.29 -21.06 -22.65
C GLN A 9 3.76 -20.68 -22.88
N THR A 10 4.10 -19.39 -22.90
CA THR A 10 5.45 -18.89 -23.21
C THR A 10 6.21 -18.44 -21.96
N PHE A 11 5.59 -18.47 -20.77
CA PHE A 11 6.25 -18.11 -19.51
C PHE A 11 5.97 -19.15 -18.42
N GLY A 12 6.91 -19.31 -17.48
CA GLY A 12 6.77 -20.27 -16.39
C GLY A 12 5.82 -19.81 -15.29
N LYS A 13 5.84 -18.52 -14.94
CA LYS A 13 5.05 -17.94 -13.84
C LYS A 13 4.71 -16.49 -14.11
N MET A 14 3.52 -16.03 -13.68
CA MET A 14 3.15 -14.62 -13.68
C MET A 14 2.68 -14.20 -12.28
N ILE A 15 3.17 -13.07 -11.82
CA ILE A 15 2.75 -12.44 -10.58
C ILE A 15 2.01 -11.15 -10.93
N CYS A 16 0.72 -11.12 -10.62
CA CYS A 16 -0.12 -9.96 -10.83
C CYS A 16 -0.21 -9.14 -9.54
N ILE A 17 0.07 -7.85 -9.63
CA ILE A 17 -0.08 -6.93 -8.49
C ILE A 17 -1.55 -6.49 -8.42
N GLY A 18 -2.27 -7.14 -7.53
CA GLY A 18 -3.65 -6.85 -7.19
C GLY A 18 -3.78 -5.72 -6.17
N SER A 19 -4.96 -5.58 -5.62
CA SER A 19 -5.26 -4.51 -4.65
C SER A 19 -6.32 -4.95 -3.65
N GLY A 20 -6.26 -4.47 -2.42
CA GLY A 20 -7.37 -4.58 -1.48
C GLY A 20 -8.67 -3.92 -1.97
N ALA A 21 -8.61 -3.07 -3.00
CA ALA A 21 -9.80 -2.52 -3.67
C ALA A 21 -10.60 -3.57 -4.46
N GLU A 22 -10.07 -4.78 -4.66
CA GLU A 22 -10.82 -5.94 -5.19
C GLU A 22 -11.99 -6.34 -4.29
N TYR A 23 -11.91 -5.97 -3.02
CA TYR A 23 -13.04 -6.03 -2.07
C TYR A 23 -13.82 -4.72 -2.18
N ASP A 24 -15.14 -4.80 -2.33
CA ASP A 24 -15.96 -3.59 -2.46
C ASP A 24 -15.81 -2.67 -1.25
N MET A 25 -15.32 -1.46 -1.47
CA MET A 25 -15.04 -0.48 -0.41
C MET A 25 -16.29 -0.05 0.38
N LYS A 26 -17.50 -0.20 -0.20
CA LYS A 26 -18.76 0.10 0.50
C LYS A 26 -19.12 -0.95 1.54
N ASN A 27 -18.69 -2.18 1.34
CA ASN A 27 -18.93 -3.32 2.22
C ASN A 27 -17.64 -3.80 2.89
N TYR A 28 -16.65 -2.90 2.99
CA TYR A 28 -15.35 -3.21 3.55
C TYR A 28 -15.41 -3.37 5.08
N ILE A 29 -14.74 -4.39 5.58
CA ILE A 29 -14.59 -4.62 7.02
C ILE A 29 -13.11 -4.66 7.41
N PRO A 30 -12.73 -4.18 8.61
CA PRO A 30 -11.36 -4.28 9.10
C PRO A 30 -10.81 -5.71 9.05
N LYS A 31 -9.52 -5.84 8.71
CA LYS A 31 -8.83 -7.12 8.56
C LYS A 31 -9.53 -8.06 7.57
N MET A 32 -9.82 -7.51 6.38
CA MET A 32 -10.48 -8.22 5.30
C MET A 32 -9.78 -9.53 4.97
N LYS A 33 -10.53 -10.62 4.88
CA LYS A 33 -10.00 -11.97 4.60
C LYS A 33 -10.21 -12.34 3.14
N GLU A 34 -9.38 -13.28 2.65
CA GLU A 34 -9.46 -13.77 1.27
C GLU A 34 -10.80 -14.46 0.95
N ASP A 35 -11.43 -15.12 1.92
CA ASP A 35 -12.72 -15.79 1.75
C ASP A 35 -13.92 -14.84 1.56
N TYR A 36 -13.68 -13.54 1.76
CA TYR A 36 -14.67 -12.49 1.46
C TYR A 36 -14.72 -12.12 -0.01
N PHE A 37 -13.69 -12.45 -0.79
CA PHE A 37 -13.64 -12.16 -2.21
C PHE A 37 -14.83 -12.75 -2.96
N GLY A 38 -15.45 -11.94 -3.80
CA GLY A 38 -16.62 -12.36 -4.60
C GLY A 38 -17.97 -12.21 -3.91
N LYS A 39 -18.06 -11.87 -2.62
CA LYS A 39 -19.32 -11.59 -1.93
C LYS A 39 -19.98 -10.29 -2.42
N HIS A 40 -19.15 -9.30 -2.75
CA HIS A 40 -19.58 -8.03 -3.31
C HIS A 40 -18.66 -7.66 -4.47
N ILE A 41 -19.24 -7.05 -5.51
CA ILE A 41 -18.49 -6.58 -6.68
C ILE A 41 -18.21 -5.08 -6.48
N PRO A 42 -16.95 -4.63 -6.59
CA PRO A 42 -16.61 -3.22 -6.49
C PRO A 42 -17.39 -2.35 -7.47
N SER A 43 -17.91 -1.24 -6.98
CA SER A 43 -18.69 -0.29 -7.79
C SER A 43 -17.86 0.81 -8.43
N ASP A 44 -16.62 1.03 -7.94
CA ASP A 44 -15.67 1.95 -8.55
C ASP A 44 -14.87 1.29 -9.67
N LEU A 45 -14.46 2.07 -10.67
CA LEU A 45 -13.79 1.54 -11.88
C LEU A 45 -12.45 0.87 -11.58
N TYR A 46 -11.70 1.39 -10.61
CA TYR A 46 -10.41 0.83 -10.25
C TYR A 46 -10.57 -0.53 -9.57
N GLY A 47 -11.39 -0.59 -8.52
CA GLY A 47 -11.70 -1.82 -7.81
C GLY A 47 -12.31 -2.87 -8.73
N PHE A 48 -13.27 -2.47 -9.57
CA PHE A 48 -13.88 -3.37 -10.55
C PHE A 48 -12.86 -3.95 -11.53
N SER A 49 -11.96 -3.13 -12.08
CA SER A 49 -10.92 -3.62 -13.00
C SER A 49 -10.00 -4.64 -12.35
N LYS A 50 -9.59 -4.41 -11.09
CA LYS A 50 -8.79 -5.34 -10.31
C LYS A 50 -9.55 -6.62 -9.95
N TYR A 51 -10.83 -6.48 -9.59
CA TYR A 51 -11.72 -7.61 -9.30
C TYR A 51 -11.87 -8.56 -10.48
N VAL A 52 -12.08 -8.04 -11.70
CA VAL A 52 -12.23 -8.87 -12.91
C VAL A 52 -10.97 -9.70 -13.17
N ILE A 53 -9.78 -9.09 -13.03
CA ILE A 53 -8.50 -9.79 -13.17
C ILE A 53 -8.36 -10.87 -12.10
N ALA A 54 -8.63 -10.53 -10.84
CA ALA A 54 -8.53 -11.47 -9.73
C ALA A 54 -9.49 -12.65 -9.88
N LYS A 55 -10.71 -12.38 -10.36
CA LYS A 55 -11.72 -13.42 -10.61
C LYS A 55 -11.28 -14.40 -11.70
N ASP A 56 -10.67 -13.88 -12.75
CA ASP A 56 -10.10 -14.70 -13.83
C ASP A 56 -8.97 -15.58 -13.28
N ILE A 57 -8.01 -15.00 -12.54
CA ILE A 57 -6.89 -15.75 -11.95
C ILE A 57 -7.38 -16.89 -11.04
N GLU A 58 -8.41 -16.65 -10.22
CA GLU A 58 -8.96 -17.68 -9.33
C GLU A 58 -9.68 -18.81 -10.09
N SER A 59 -10.18 -18.55 -11.29
CA SER A 59 -10.83 -19.54 -12.15
C SER A 59 -9.84 -20.39 -12.97
N LEU A 60 -8.61 -19.91 -13.14
CA LEU A 60 -7.60 -20.55 -13.96
C LEU A 60 -6.79 -21.60 -13.18
N HIS A 61 -6.43 -22.71 -13.86
CA HIS A 61 -5.48 -23.70 -13.36
C HIS A 61 -4.04 -23.43 -13.86
N ARG A 62 -3.67 -22.16 -13.99
CA ARG A 62 -2.35 -21.73 -14.51
C ARG A 62 -1.47 -21.20 -13.38
N ASN A 63 -0.16 -21.15 -13.64
CA ASN A 63 0.80 -20.63 -12.67
C ASN A 63 0.81 -19.09 -12.65
N ILE A 64 -0.34 -18.50 -12.28
CA ILE A 64 -0.56 -17.06 -12.16
C ILE A 64 -1.03 -16.76 -10.74
N TYR A 65 -0.36 -15.85 -10.07
CA TYR A 65 -0.67 -15.43 -8.71
C TYR A 65 -1.16 -13.99 -8.67
N ASN A 66 -2.15 -13.72 -7.83
CA ASN A 66 -2.66 -12.38 -7.53
C ASN A 66 -2.24 -11.96 -6.11
N LEU A 67 -1.42 -10.92 -6.02
CA LEU A 67 -0.98 -10.34 -4.75
C LEU A 67 -1.81 -9.10 -4.45
N ARG A 68 -2.85 -9.23 -3.59
CA ARG A 68 -3.74 -8.13 -3.16
C ARG A 68 -3.04 -7.21 -2.19
N VAL A 69 -2.33 -6.22 -2.71
CA VAL A 69 -1.62 -5.22 -1.89
C VAL A 69 -2.61 -4.23 -1.32
N PHE A 70 -2.53 -3.96 0.00
CA PHE A 70 -3.37 -2.96 0.68
C PHE A 70 -2.70 -1.59 0.63
N GLY A 71 -1.98 -1.21 1.66
CA GLY A 71 -1.21 0.03 1.67
C GLY A 71 0.25 -0.27 1.39
N ILE A 72 0.83 0.39 0.40
CA ILE A 72 2.26 0.28 0.11
C ILE A 72 2.88 1.67 0.07
N TYR A 73 4.08 1.81 0.60
CA TYR A 73 4.86 3.03 0.56
C TYR A 73 6.35 2.74 0.40
N GLY A 74 7.08 3.73 -0.07
CA GLY A 74 8.53 3.62 -0.21
C GLY A 74 9.10 4.54 -1.28
N LYS A 75 10.34 4.24 -1.67
CA LYS A 75 11.04 4.99 -2.71
C LYS A 75 10.26 4.97 -4.02
N TYR A 76 10.33 6.07 -4.77
CA TYR A 76 9.70 6.24 -6.08
C TYR A 76 8.17 6.32 -6.11
N GLU A 77 7.47 6.32 -4.95
CA GLU A 77 6.03 6.54 -4.95
C GLU A 77 5.67 8.00 -5.29
N ASP A 78 4.40 8.26 -5.63
CA ASP A 78 3.91 9.63 -5.88
C ASP A 78 3.86 10.44 -4.56
N TYR A 79 4.98 11.06 -4.21
CA TYR A 79 5.13 11.88 -3.01
C TYR A 79 4.16 13.06 -2.93
N LYS A 80 3.55 13.48 -4.06
CA LYS A 80 2.55 14.56 -4.04
C LYS A 80 1.21 14.10 -3.47
N ARG A 81 0.92 12.79 -3.49
CA ARG A 81 -0.39 12.23 -3.12
C ARG A 81 -0.33 11.25 -1.96
N ARG A 82 0.77 10.49 -1.81
CA ARG A 82 0.87 9.43 -0.83
C ARG A 82 1.24 9.95 0.54
N PHE A 83 0.49 9.56 1.57
CA PHE A 83 0.51 10.16 2.90
C PHE A 83 1.91 10.26 3.52
N ILE A 84 2.65 9.14 3.58
CA ILE A 84 3.96 9.08 4.23
C ILE A 84 4.97 9.94 3.47
N SER A 85 5.16 9.69 2.19
CA SER A 85 6.10 10.44 1.36
C SER A 85 5.76 11.92 1.25
N ASN A 86 4.46 12.26 1.15
CA ASN A 86 4.02 13.65 1.13
C ASN A 86 4.45 14.39 2.40
N ASN A 87 4.19 13.80 3.57
CA ASN A 87 4.52 14.44 4.83
C ASN A 87 6.03 14.47 5.12
N ILE A 88 6.80 13.49 4.67
CA ILE A 88 8.26 13.56 4.68
C ILE A 88 8.75 14.75 3.83
N CYS A 89 8.26 14.89 2.61
CA CYS A 89 8.64 15.99 1.73
C CYS A 89 8.18 17.35 2.27
N ARG A 90 7.01 17.43 2.89
CA ARG A 90 6.54 18.63 3.59
C ARG A 90 7.49 19.02 4.73
N LEU A 91 7.88 18.04 5.55
CA LEU A 91 8.87 18.25 6.61
C LEU A 91 10.19 18.80 6.06
N LEU A 92 10.70 18.26 4.96
CA LEU A 92 11.92 18.73 4.29
C LEU A 92 11.79 20.18 3.75
N CYS A 93 10.58 20.62 3.43
CA CYS A 93 10.26 21.97 2.99
C CYS A 93 9.84 22.93 4.13
N ASP A 94 10.02 22.56 5.41
CA ASP A 94 9.56 23.34 6.58
C ASP A 94 8.04 23.62 6.60
N LEU A 95 7.25 22.73 5.99
CA LEU A 95 5.79 22.82 5.95
C LEU A 95 5.16 21.95 7.03
N ASN A 96 4.04 22.39 7.57
CA ASN A 96 3.25 21.62 8.54
C ASN A 96 2.88 20.24 7.99
N ILE A 97 2.94 19.21 8.86
CA ILE A 97 2.43 17.88 8.53
C ILE A 97 0.91 17.96 8.38
N SER A 98 0.37 17.36 7.32
CA SER A 98 -1.05 17.48 6.98
C SER A 98 -1.75 16.12 6.95
N ILE A 99 -2.87 16.05 7.70
CA ILE A 99 -3.79 14.92 7.74
C ILE A 99 -5.15 15.44 7.31
N ASN A 100 -5.75 14.87 6.26
CA ASN A 100 -7.11 15.24 5.89
C ASN A 100 -8.09 14.81 6.99
N LYS A 101 -8.17 13.50 7.24
CA LYS A 101 -8.93 12.91 8.34
C LYS A 101 -8.19 11.68 8.84
N ASN A 102 -8.16 11.48 10.15
CA ASN A 102 -7.44 10.32 10.71
C ASN A 102 -8.11 9.01 10.34
N MET A 103 -7.31 7.96 10.16
CA MET A 103 -7.78 6.59 9.91
C MET A 103 -6.70 5.58 10.28
N TYR A 104 -7.14 4.36 10.60
CA TYR A 104 -6.24 3.22 10.74
C TYR A 104 -5.97 2.60 9.37
N PHE A 105 -4.70 2.36 9.07
CA PHE A 105 -4.27 1.86 7.78
C PHE A 105 -3.16 0.82 7.94
N ASP A 106 -3.19 -0.25 7.16
CA ASP A 106 -2.10 -1.23 7.12
C ASP A 106 -1.12 -0.83 6.02
N TYR A 107 0.06 -0.39 6.43
CA TYR A 107 1.12 0.07 5.54
C TYR A 107 2.27 -0.93 5.44
N LEU A 108 2.54 -1.39 4.24
CA LEU A 108 3.64 -2.28 3.89
C LEU A 108 4.77 -1.47 3.21
N TYR A 109 6.00 -1.67 3.65
CA TYR A 109 7.16 -1.06 3.01
C TYR A 109 7.52 -1.78 1.70
N VAL A 110 7.92 -1.03 0.68
CA VAL A 110 8.15 -1.54 -0.67
C VAL A 110 9.26 -2.62 -0.73
N ASP A 111 10.31 -2.49 0.10
CA ASP A 111 11.38 -3.49 0.13
C ASP A 111 10.91 -4.80 0.80
N ASP A 112 9.99 -4.73 1.78
CA ASP A 112 9.34 -5.92 2.34
C ASP A 112 8.46 -6.60 1.29
N PHE A 113 7.72 -5.82 0.51
CA PHE A 113 6.93 -6.32 -0.61
C PHE A 113 7.80 -7.00 -1.68
N SER A 114 8.95 -6.40 -2.01
CA SER A 114 9.88 -6.97 -2.98
C SER A 114 10.39 -8.35 -2.53
N ARG A 115 10.68 -8.53 -1.24
CA ARG A 115 11.05 -9.85 -0.68
C ARG A 115 9.91 -10.87 -0.80
N ILE A 116 8.66 -10.43 -0.58
CA ILE A 116 7.50 -11.30 -0.77
C ILE A 116 7.37 -11.73 -2.23
N VAL A 117 7.51 -10.80 -3.17
CA VAL A 117 7.48 -11.12 -4.62
C VAL A 117 8.56 -12.14 -4.96
N ASP A 118 9.76 -11.99 -4.41
CA ASP A 118 10.88 -12.93 -4.60
C ASP A 118 10.56 -14.34 -4.11
N MET A 119 9.84 -14.46 -2.97
CA MET A 119 9.36 -15.75 -2.48
C MET A 119 8.40 -16.42 -3.49
N PHE A 120 7.48 -15.66 -4.08
CA PHE A 120 6.57 -16.18 -5.11
C PHE A 120 7.29 -16.55 -6.42
N ILE A 121 8.36 -15.83 -6.77
CA ILE A 121 9.19 -16.16 -7.93
C ILE A 121 9.83 -17.53 -7.74
N ASN A 122 10.42 -17.77 -6.57
CA ASN A 122 11.27 -18.91 -6.30
C ASN A 122 10.53 -20.15 -5.78
N ASN A 123 9.28 -20.00 -5.31
CA ASN A 123 8.50 -21.07 -4.72
C ASN A 123 7.11 -21.18 -5.35
N GLU A 124 6.53 -22.37 -5.30
CA GLU A 124 5.10 -22.56 -5.58
C GLU A 124 4.29 -22.26 -4.32
N ALA A 125 3.09 -21.68 -4.50
CA ALA A 125 2.18 -21.38 -3.41
C ALA A 125 0.85 -22.11 -3.60
N ALA A 126 0.24 -22.53 -2.48
CA ALA A 126 -0.95 -23.39 -2.48
C ALA A 126 -2.21 -22.70 -3.04
N LYS A 127 -2.31 -21.38 -2.90
CA LYS A 127 -3.44 -20.59 -3.40
C LYS A 127 -3.03 -19.66 -4.53
N ARG A 128 -4.00 -19.17 -5.29
CA ARG A 128 -3.74 -18.23 -6.40
C ARG A 128 -3.80 -16.77 -5.99
N SER A 129 -4.46 -16.45 -4.89
CA SER A 129 -4.60 -15.07 -4.40
C SER A 129 -4.25 -14.99 -2.93
N TYR A 130 -3.52 -13.95 -2.56
CA TYR A 130 -3.09 -13.68 -1.18
C TYR A 130 -3.24 -12.20 -0.86
N ASN A 131 -3.72 -11.90 0.34
CA ASN A 131 -3.65 -10.56 0.89
C ASN A 131 -2.21 -10.25 1.30
N ILE A 132 -1.67 -9.15 0.77
CA ILE A 132 -0.32 -8.70 1.05
C ILE A 132 -0.39 -7.44 1.89
N CYS A 133 -0.25 -7.64 3.19
CA CYS A 133 -0.32 -6.60 4.21
C CYS A 133 0.45 -7.06 5.45
N THR A 134 0.72 -6.14 6.38
CA THR A 134 1.47 -6.47 7.60
C THR A 134 0.61 -7.16 8.66
N GLY A 135 -0.72 -7.06 8.55
CA GLY A 135 -1.67 -7.49 9.57
C GLY A 135 -1.74 -6.57 10.79
N LYS A 136 -0.99 -5.45 10.78
CA LYS A 136 -0.96 -4.43 11.81
C LYS A 136 -1.36 -3.09 11.23
N THR A 137 -2.24 -2.39 11.92
CA THR A 137 -2.66 -1.05 11.53
C THR A 137 -1.96 0.02 12.36
N ILE A 138 -1.72 1.15 11.75
CA ILE A 138 -1.25 2.37 12.41
C ILE A 138 -2.11 3.53 11.93
N ASP A 139 -2.47 4.44 12.85
CA ASP A 139 -3.25 5.62 12.48
C ASP A 139 -2.36 6.74 11.93
N PHE A 140 -2.95 7.61 11.11
CA PHE A 140 -2.21 8.69 10.45
C PHE A 140 -1.58 9.69 11.43
N LEU A 141 -2.21 9.91 12.60
CA LEU A 141 -1.63 10.79 13.61
C LEU A 141 -0.36 10.19 14.21
N SER A 142 -0.35 8.88 14.48
CA SER A 142 0.84 8.17 14.96
C SER A 142 1.96 8.17 13.91
N LEU A 143 1.63 7.95 12.64
CA LEU A 143 2.60 8.09 11.53
C LEU A 143 3.15 9.51 11.40
N ALA A 144 2.29 10.52 11.53
CA ALA A 144 2.70 11.93 11.50
C ALA A 144 3.68 12.26 12.64
N LYS A 145 3.46 11.71 13.84
CA LYS A 145 4.39 11.86 14.97
C LYS A 145 5.75 11.21 14.67
N ILE A 146 5.75 9.96 14.15
CA ILE A 146 6.98 9.28 13.75
C ILE A 146 7.77 10.14 12.73
N ILE A 147 7.10 10.65 11.69
CA ILE A 147 7.73 11.52 10.69
C ILE A 147 8.31 12.77 11.34
N ASN A 148 7.56 13.40 12.24
CA ASN A 148 7.93 14.66 12.89
C ASN A 148 9.13 14.50 13.86
N ASP A 149 9.27 13.31 14.44
CA ASP A 149 10.34 13.04 15.42
C ASP A 149 11.70 12.72 14.75
N ILE A 150 11.73 12.46 13.43
CA ILE A 150 12.94 12.02 12.72
C ILE A 150 14.07 13.04 12.75
N ASP A 151 13.76 14.32 12.57
CA ASP A 151 14.78 15.38 12.52
C ASP A 151 14.70 16.39 13.67
N GLY A 152 13.77 16.16 14.60
CA GLY A 152 13.61 16.95 15.82
C GLY A 152 12.96 18.33 15.64
N ARG A 153 12.55 18.72 14.44
CA ARG A 153 11.94 20.05 14.18
C ARG A 153 10.58 20.24 14.84
N LYS A 154 9.82 19.18 15.04
CA LYS A 154 8.50 19.19 15.72
C LYS A 154 7.52 20.21 15.13
N LEU A 155 7.34 20.16 13.80
CA LEU A 155 6.42 21.03 13.11
C LEU A 155 4.96 20.74 13.52
N PRO A 156 4.04 21.72 13.43
CA PRO A 156 2.63 21.49 13.73
C PRO A 156 2.02 20.38 12.87
N ILE A 157 1.19 19.54 13.48
CA ILE A 157 0.39 18.53 12.77
C ILE A 157 -1.03 19.09 12.60
N GLN A 158 -1.44 19.32 11.36
CA GLN A 158 -2.75 19.85 11.01
C GLN A 158 -3.69 18.71 10.60
N ILE A 159 -4.83 18.60 11.28
CA ILE A 159 -5.91 17.67 10.93
C ILE A 159 -7.08 18.52 10.43
N LYS A 160 -7.46 18.33 9.14
CA LYS A 160 -8.49 19.17 8.51
C LYS A 160 -9.90 18.81 8.95
N GLU A 161 -10.19 17.50 9.09
CA GLU A 161 -11.49 16.98 9.46
C GLU A 161 -11.42 16.17 10.74
N LYS A 162 -12.35 16.43 11.67
CA LYS A 162 -12.46 15.67 12.93
C LYS A 162 -13.02 14.25 12.68
N GLY A 163 -12.70 13.34 13.62
CA GLY A 163 -13.20 11.97 13.60
C GLY A 163 -12.28 11.01 12.88
N LEU A 164 -12.77 9.79 12.62
CA LEU A 164 -12.04 8.69 11.98
C LEU A 164 -12.74 8.29 10.68
N ASN A 165 -11.96 8.03 9.65
CA ASN A 165 -12.41 7.29 8.49
C ASN A 165 -12.43 5.78 8.79
N PRO A 166 -13.18 4.97 8.03
CA PRO A 166 -13.13 3.52 8.13
C PRO A 166 -11.70 2.99 8.02
N GLU A 167 -11.40 1.96 8.81
CA GLU A 167 -10.10 1.29 8.76
C GLU A 167 -9.91 0.59 7.42
N TYR A 168 -8.67 0.64 6.87
CA TYR A 168 -8.30 -0.09 5.67
C TYR A 168 -7.16 -1.07 5.98
N SER A 169 -7.49 -2.36 6.14
CA SER A 169 -6.54 -3.39 6.54
C SER A 169 -6.94 -4.78 6.04
N GLY A 170 -5.95 -5.66 5.85
CA GLY A 170 -6.16 -7.06 5.48
C GLY A 170 -5.80 -8.03 6.60
N ASP A 171 -6.35 -9.25 6.54
CA ASP A 171 -5.84 -10.40 7.28
C ASP A 171 -4.72 -11.04 6.45
N ASN A 172 -3.53 -11.19 7.02
CA ASN A 172 -2.36 -11.76 6.35
C ASN A 172 -2.05 -13.21 6.75
N LYS A 173 -2.95 -13.86 7.48
CA LYS A 173 -2.69 -15.21 8.01
C LYS A 173 -2.42 -16.21 6.91
N LEU A 174 -3.08 -16.09 5.76
CA LEU A 174 -2.90 -17.04 4.67
C LEU A 174 -1.46 -17.01 4.14
N ILE A 175 -0.92 -15.83 3.84
CA ILE A 175 0.46 -15.70 3.35
C ILE A 175 1.50 -16.02 4.44
N MET A 176 1.23 -15.66 5.70
CA MET A 176 2.11 -15.97 6.83
C MET A 176 2.19 -17.48 7.13
N ASN A 177 1.13 -18.23 6.81
CA ASN A 177 1.13 -19.69 6.91
C ASN A 177 1.87 -20.33 5.71
N GLU A 178 1.78 -19.72 4.54
CA GLU A 178 2.46 -20.18 3.33
C GLU A 178 3.99 -19.97 3.44
N PHE A 179 4.39 -18.77 3.82
CA PHE A 179 5.81 -18.36 3.92
C PHE A 179 6.13 -17.89 5.34
N LYS A 180 6.53 -18.82 6.21
CA LYS A 180 6.78 -18.56 7.64
C LYS A 180 7.99 -17.66 7.92
N GLU A 181 8.86 -17.47 6.95
CA GLU A 181 10.03 -16.60 7.01
C GLU A 181 9.72 -15.11 6.79
N ILE A 182 8.51 -14.74 6.36
CA ILE A 182 8.14 -13.33 6.16
C ILE A 182 8.34 -12.53 7.45
N ARG A 183 9.03 -11.42 7.34
CA ARG A 183 9.23 -10.45 8.41
C ARG A 183 8.99 -9.05 7.86
N PHE A 184 8.33 -8.23 8.65
CA PHE A 184 8.04 -6.84 8.30
C PHE A 184 8.94 -5.91 9.09
N THR A 185 9.48 -4.93 8.41
CA THR A 185 10.30 -3.88 9.00
C THR A 185 9.40 -2.87 9.71
N SER A 186 9.83 -2.36 10.87
CA SER A 186 9.01 -1.41 11.62
C SER A 186 8.85 -0.07 10.88
N PRO A 187 7.70 0.62 11.03
CA PRO A 187 7.48 1.93 10.42
C PRO A 187 8.54 2.96 10.79
N GLU A 188 9.01 2.98 12.03
CA GLU A 188 10.04 3.92 12.51
C GLU A 188 11.33 3.77 11.70
N LYS A 189 11.77 2.53 11.46
CA LYS A 189 12.96 2.26 10.67
C LYS A 189 12.77 2.65 9.21
N THR A 190 11.70 2.20 8.59
CA THR A 190 11.46 2.39 7.15
C THR A 190 11.15 3.83 6.79
N ILE A 191 10.43 4.57 7.65
CA ILE A 191 10.18 6.00 7.48
C ILE A 191 11.47 6.81 7.61
N ASN A 192 12.37 6.43 8.55
CA ASN A 192 13.68 7.07 8.69
C ASN A 192 14.57 6.81 7.45
N GLU A 193 14.57 5.57 6.92
CA GLU A 193 15.28 5.24 5.68
C GLU A 193 14.74 6.04 4.50
N LEU A 194 13.41 6.15 4.37
CA LEU A 194 12.76 6.92 3.32
C LEU A 194 13.03 8.42 3.45
N TYR A 195 13.02 8.97 4.67
CA TYR A 195 13.40 10.35 4.94
C TYR A 195 14.84 10.65 4.46
N ARG A 196 15.80 9.78 4.81
CA ARG A 196 17.18 9.94 4.35
C ARG A 196 17.28 9.90 2.82
N TRP A 197 16.59 8.97 2.21
CA TRP A 197 16.56 8.85 0.76
C TRP A 197 16.01 10.14 0.09
N TYR A 198 14.94 10.73 0.59
CA TYR A 198 14.43 12.00 0.10
C TYR A 198 15.40 13.16 0.35
N LYS A 199 16.00 13.21 1.53
CA LYS A 199 16.97 14.27 1.89
C LYS A 199 18.22 14.23 1.02
N ASP A 200 18.73 13.04 0.72
CA ASP A 200 19.97 12.83 -0.05
C ASP A 200 19.72 12.80 -1.57
N SER A 201 18.46 12.78 -2.02
CA SER A 201 18.11 12.73 -3.45
C SER A 201 18.34 14.10 -4.09
N SER A 202 19.55 14.32 -4.62
CA SER A 202 19.92 15.54 -5.37
C SER A 202 19.06 15.81 -6.61
N ASN A 203 18.30 14.81 -7.06
CA ASN A 203 17.46 14.88 -8.28
C ASN A 203 16.02 15.35 -8.01
N ILE A 204 15.61 15.53 -6.76
CA ILE A 204 14.27 16.00 -6.41
C ILE A 204 14.40 17.39 -5.80
N VAL A 205 14.17 18.41 -6.62
CA VAL A 205 14.06 19.79 -6.12
C VAL A 205 12.67 19.96 -5.54
N PHE A 206 12.59 19.94 -4.20
CA PHE A 206 11.35 20.25 -3.51
C PHE A 206 11.08 21.75 -3.53
N ASN A 207 9.92 22.14 -4.04
CA ASN A 207 9.40 23.49 -3.91
C ASN A 207 8.12 23.44 -3.06
N SER A 208 8.01 24.32 -2.08
CA SER A 208 6.82 24.41 -1.19
C SER A 208 5.51 24.52 -1.96
N SER A 209 5.51 25.20 -3.12
CA SER A 209 4.33 25.30 -4.00
C SER A 209 3.82 23.96 -4.55
N MET A 210 4.65 22.91 -4.56
CA MET A 210 4.23 21.56 -4.98
C MET A 210 3.24 20.90 -4.01
N PHE A 211 3.16 21.41 -2.77
CA PHE A 211 2.31 20.89 -1.70
C PHE A 211 1.11 21.78 -1.41
N ASP A 212 0.94 22.90 -2.12
CA ASP A 212 -0.25 23.74 -2.05
C ASP A 212 -1.41 23.03 -2.74
N LEU A 213 -2.24 22.35 -1.94
CA LEU A 213 -3.43 21.62 -2.40
C LEU A 213 -4.60 22.56 -2.77
N THR A 214 -4.43 23.88 -2.67
CA THR A 214 -5.48 24.86 -2.95
C THR A 214 -5.83 24.97 -4.44
N ASN A 215 -4.99 24.45 -5.34
CA ASN A 215 -5.19 24.52 -6.81
C ASN A 215 -5.64 23.19 -7.44
N ARG A 216 -6.20 22.24 -6.70
CA ARG A 216 -6.80 21.04 -7.29
C ARG A 216 -8.31 21.11 -7.22
N SER A 217 -8.89 21.92 -8.10
CA SER A 217 -10.25 21.71 -8.56
C SER A 217 -10.27 20.47 -9.46
N ASN A 218 -11.05 19.48 -9.04
CA ASN A 218 -11.62 18.32 -9.75
C ASN A 218 -10.65 17.23 -10.22
#